data_b43d34e2fea70209dbf85a05ad0aa8c7
#
_entry.id   b43d34e2fea70209dbf85a05ad0aa8c7
#
_cell.length_a   1.000
_cell.length_b   1.000
_cell.length_c   1.000
_cell.angle_alpha   90.00
_cell.angle_beta   90.00
_cell.angle_gamma   90.00
#
_symmetry.space_group_name_H-M   'P 1'
#
loop_
_entity.id
_entity.type
_entity.pdbx_description
1 polymer ?
#
loop_
_entity_poly.entity_id
_entity_poly.type
_entity_poly.pdbx_seq_one_letter_code
_entity_poly.pdbx_strand_id
1 'polypeptide(L)'
;MPVIRESVVNQLYKPGIGQELWDFANTLYPICRSISGNGVRETLGHIKSKIDLQIHEVPSGTQAFDWTIAPEWNVRDAWIKDPQGNKII
;
A
#
# COMPACT_ATOMS: atom_id res chain seq x y z
N MET A 1 -2.21 -6.05 33.32
CA MET A 1 -2.73 -5.67 32.00
C MET A 1 -2.56 -4.16 31.85
N PRO A 2 -1.93 -3.73 30.76
CA PRO A 2 -1.79 -2.30 30.55
C PRO A 2 -3.17 -1.66 30.36
N VAL A 3 -3.40 -0.56 31.06
CA VAL A 3 -4.64 0.23 30.92
C VAL A 3 -4.39 1.32 29.91
N ILE A 4 -5.21 1.37 28.86
CA ILE A 4 -5.18 2.46 27.89
C ILE A 4 -5.68 3.72 28.62
N ARG A 5 -4.85 4.76 28.64
CA ARG A 5 -5.23 6.02 29.28
C ARG A 5 -6.32 6.70 28.46
N GLU A 6 -7.25 7.35 29.13
CA GLU A 6 -8.34 8.08 28.50
C GLU A 6 -7.85 9.09 27.44
N SER A 7 -6.71 9.76 27.70
CA SER A 7 -6.11 10.70 26.73
C SER A 7 -5.72 10.02 25.40
N VAL A 8 -5.26 8.76 25.45
CA VAL A 8 -4.94 8.00 24.23
C VAL A 8 -6.23 7.62 23.50
N VAL A 9 -7.23 7.17 24.22
CA VAL A 9 -8.55 6.83 23.67
C VAL A 9 -9.16 8.06 22.97
N ASN A 10 -9.10 9.23 23.60
CA ASN A 10 -9.61 10.47 23.02
C ASN A 10 -8.86 10.91 21.77
N GLN A 11 -7.56 10.61 21.67
CA GLN A 11 -6.79 10.85 20.44
C GLN A 11 -7.20 9.93 19.30
N LEU A 12 -7.57 8.68 19.61
CA LEU A 12 -8.01 7.70 18.62
C LEU A 12 -9.43 7.99 18.12
N TYR A 13 -10.30 8.52 18.96
CA TYR A 13 -11.69 8.77 18.65
C TYR A 13 -12.00 10.25 18.39
N LYS A 14 -11.06 10.97 17.75
CA LYS A 14 -11.32 12.36 17.39
C LYS A 14 -12.48 12.47 16.40
N PRO A 15 -13.26 13.58 16.41
CA PRO A 15 -14.32 13.81 15.44
C PRO A 15 -13.79 13.75 13.99
N GLY A 16 -14.53 13.08 13.12
CA GLY A 16 -14.17 12.99 11.70
C GLY A 16 -13.15 11.91 11.35
N ILE A 17 -12.66 11.12 12.33
CA ILE A 17 -11.67 10.08 12.06
C ILE A 17 -12.18 9.04 11.05
N GLY A 18 -13.46 8.68 11.11
CA GLY A 18 -14.04 7.73 10.16
C GLY A 18 -13.99 8.23 8.73
N GLN A 19 -14.31 9.50 8.52
CA GLN A 19 -14.24 10.11 7.19
C GLN A 19 -12.79 10.22 6.70
N GLU A 20 -11.86 10.58 7.57
CA GLU A 20 -10.44 10.65 7.26
C GLU A 20 -9.90 9.28 6.81
N LEU A 21 -10.26 8.22 7.52
CA LEU A 21 -9.89 6.85 7.16
C LEU A 21 -10.50 6.41 5.83
N TRP A 22 -11.76 6.75 5.60
CA TRP A 22 -12.46 6.47 4.35
C TRP A 22 -11.80 7.16 3.16
N ASP A 23 -11.49 8.44 3.30
CA ASP A 23 -10.85 9.21 2.24
C ASP A 23 -9.45 8.67 1.92
N PHE A 24 -8.71 8.27 2.93
CA PHE A 24 -7.39 7.66 2.76
C PHE A 24 -7.50 6.30 2.05
N ALA A 25 -8.45 5.46 2.46
CA ALA A 25 -8.71 4.19 1.79
C ALA A 25 -9.08 4.39 0.32
N ASN A 26 -9.91 5.40 0.02
CA ASN A 26 -10.28 5.73 -1.36
C ASN A 26 -9.09 6.20 -2.20
N THR A 27 -8.14 6.88 -1.60
CA THR A 27 -6.90 7.30 -2.27
C THR A 27 -6.03 6.09 -2.62
N LEU A 28 -5.95 5.10 -1.74
CA LEU A 28 -5.11 3.92 -1.94
C LEU A 28 -5.76 2.85 -2.82
N TYR A 29 -7.07 2.76 -2.81
CA TYR A 29 -7.81 1.67 -3.44
C TYR A 29 -7.52 1.51 -4.93
N PRO A 30 -7.48 2.59 -5.77
CA PRO A 30 -7.26 2.44 -7.21
C PRO A 30 -5.80 2.17 -7.59
N ILE A 31 -4.86 2.23 -6.65
CA ILE A 31 -3.44 2.01 -6.96
C ILE A 31 -3.22 0.54 -7.27
N CYS A 32 -2.73 0.25 -8.49
CA CYS A 32 -2.35 -1.10 -8.88
C CYS A 32 -1.07 -1.49 -8.14
N ARG A 33 -1.21 -2.37 -7.18
CA ARG A 33 -0.19 -2.69 -6.19
C ARG A 33 0.00 -4.19 -6.10
N SER A 34 1.25 -4.63 -6.11
CA SER A 34 1.64 -6.00 -5.84
C SER A 34 2.62 -6.05 -4.66
N ILE A 35 3.39 -7.12 -4.51
CA ILE A 35 4.36 -7.24 -3.41
C ILE A 35 5.56 -6.30 -3.57
N SER A 36 5.80 -5.79 -4.76
CA SER A 36 6.89 -4.86 -5.07
C SER A 36 6.47 -3.98 -6.23
N GLY A 37 7.28 -3.00 -6.59
CA GLY A 37 7.09 -2.18 -7.76
C GLY A 37 6.52 -0.80 -7.50
N ASN A 38 6.10 -0.13 -8.57
CA ASN A 38 5.72 1.28 -8.52
C ASN A 38 4.47 1.55 -7.69
N GLY A 39 3.50 0.63 -7.68
CA GLY A 39 2.30 0.78 -6.84
C GLY A 39 2.62 0.79 -5.34
N VAL A 40 3.59 -0.01 -4.91
CA VAL A 40 4.07 -0.01 -3.53
C VAL A 40 4.76 1.31 -3.21
N ARG A 41 5.61 1.82 -4.11
CA ARG A 41 6.28 3.12 -3.93
C ARG A 41 5.28 4.26 -3.78
N GLU A 42 4.28 4.29 -4.64
CA GLU A 42 3.21 5.29 -4.59
C GLU A 42 2.42 5.19 -3.27
N THR A 43 2.06 3.98 -2.86
CA THR A 43 1.36 3.72 -1.60
C THR A 43 2.19 4.18 -0.40
N LEU A 44 3.48 3.85 -0.38
CA LEU A 44 4.39 4.28 0.69
C LEU A 44 4.54 5.79 0.73
N GLY A 45 4.51 6.46 -0.43
CA GLY A 45 4.51 7.92 -0.50
C GLY A 45 3.29 8.54 0.17
N HIS A 46 2.11 7.97 -0.05
CA HIS A 46 0.88 8.39 0.64
C HIS A 46 0.96 8.18 2.15
N ILE A 47 1.47 7.01 2.58
CA ILE A 47 1.66 6.72 4.00
C ILE A 47 2.66 7.70 4.62
N LYS A 48 3.75 8.01 3.91
CA LYS A 48 4.77 8.96 4.37
C LYS A 48 4.20 10.35 4.60
N SER A 49 3.16 10.74 3.87
CA SER A 49 2.48 12.01 4.08
C SER A 49 1.70 12.08 5.40
N LYS A 50 1.42 10.94 6.02
CA LYS A 50 0.63 10.83 7.25
C LYS A 50 1.49 10.55 8.48
N ILE A 51 2.56 9.79 8.33
CA ILE A 51 3.47 9.42 9.42
C ILE A 51 4.91 9.65 8.99
N ASP A 52 5.79 9.77 9.97
CA ASP A 52 7.24 9.85 9.72
C ASP A 52 7.76 8.46 9.34
N LEU A 53 7.91 8.23 8.05
CA LEU A 53 8.28 6.95 7.49
C LEU A 53 9.58 7.08 6.70
N GLN A 54 10.55 6.22 7.01
CA GLN A 54 11.76 6.06 6.19
C GLN A 54 11.55 4.92 5.21
N ILE A 55 11.78 5.20 3.92
CA ILE A 55 11.63 4.21 2.86
C ILE A 55 13.02 3.74 2.43
N HIS A 56 13.23 2.43 2.49
CA HIS A 56 14.46 1.80 2.05
C HIS A 56 14.17 0.91 0.85
N GLU A 57 14.96 1.04 -0.20
CA GLU A 57 14.85 0.20 -1.38
C GLU A 57 16.04 -0.75 -1.46
N VAL A 58 15.74 -2.01 -1.77
CA VAL A 58 16.76 -3.04 -1.96
C VAL A 58 16.69 -3.50 -3.42
N PRO A 59 17.77 -3.36 -4.19
CA PRO A 59 17.75 -3.75 -5.60
C PRO A 59 17.43 -5.22 -5.82
N SER A 60 16.70 -5.52 -6.90
CA SER A 60 16.47 -6.89 -7.36
C SER A 60 17.83 -7.60 -7.55
N GLY A 61 17.90 -8.86 -7.15
CA GLY A 61 19.11 -9.66 -7.24
C GLY A 61 20.09 -9.49 -6.09
N THR A 62 19.80 -8.63 -5.11
CA THR A 62 20.63 -8.48 -3.92
C THR A 62 20.58 -9.75 -3.07
N GLN A 63 21.75 -10.19 -2.58
CA GLN A 63 21.83 -11.30 -1.64
C GLN A 63 21.37 -10.86 -0.26
N ALA A 64 20.46 -11.61 0.34
CA ALA A 64 19.97 -11.41 1.70
C ALA A 64 20.08 -12.72 2.46
N PHE A 65 21.15 -12.88 3.22
CA PHE A 65 21.50 -14.14 3.90
C PHE A 65 21.63 -15.29 2.89
N ASP A 66 20.75 -16.29 2.98
CA ASP A 66 20.77 -17.49 2.12
C ASP A 66 19.79 -17.42 0.96
N TRP A 67 19.22 -16.25 0.70
CA TRP A 67 18.30 -16.07 -0.44
C TRP A 67 18.63 -14.83 -1.26
N THR A 68 18.04 -14.75 -2.43
CA THR A 68 18.22 -13.63 -3.37
C THR A 68 16.92 -12.86 -3.48
N ILE A 69 17.00 -11.53 -3.38
CA ILE A 69 15.83 -10.66 -3.56
C ILE A 69 15.25 -10.89 -4.95
N ALA A 70 13.98 -11.22 -5.00
CA ALA A 70 13.27 -11.48 -6.24
C ALA A 70 13.23 -10.24 -7.15
N PRO A 71 13.10 -10.42 -8.47
CA PRO A 71 12.88 -9.32 -9.40
C PRO A 71 11.64 -8.50 -9.03
N GLU A 72 11.74 -7.20 -9.24
CA GLU A 72 10.62 -6.30 -9.04
C GLU A 72 9.45 -6.68 -9.95
N TRP A 73 8.25 -6.63 -9.42
CA TRP A 73 7.03 -6.95 -10.13
C TRP A 73 6.18 -5.70 -10.34
N ASN A 74 5.89 -5.38 -11.60
CA ASN A 74 4.97 -4.32 -11.98
C ASN A 74 3.90 -4.89 -12.91
N VAL A 75 2.63 -4.71 -12.52
CA VAL A 75 1.50 -5.05 -13.39
C VAL A 75 1.20 -3.83 -14.25
N ARG A 76 1.28 -3.98 -15.56
CA ARG A 76 0.99 -2.91 -16.51
C ARG A 76 -0.46 -2.90 -16.93
N ASP A 77 -1.06 -4.08 -17.10
CA ASP A 77 -2.45 -4.23 -17.49
C ASP A 77 -2.92 -5.64 -17.15
N ALA A 78 -4.23 -5.81 -17.02
CA ALA A 78 -4.89 -7.08 -16.85
C ALA A 78 -6.29 -6.98 -17.43
N TRP A 79 -6.70 -7.95 -18.23
CA TRP A 79 -8.02 -7.92 -18.85
C TRP A 79 -8.58 -9.32 -19.05
N ILE A 80 -9.89 -9.36 -19.22
CA ILE A 80 -10.62 -10.56 -19.64
C ILE A 80 -11.26 -10.26 -20.98
N LYS A 81 -11.04 -11.14 -21.95
CA LYS A 81 -11.64 -11.05 -23.29
C LYS A 81 -12.60 -12.20 -23.52
N ASP A 82 -13.63 -11.96 -24.34
CA ASP A 82 -14.50 -13.02 -24.84
C ASP A 82 -13.81 -13.82 -25.97
N PRO A 83 -14.39 -14.95 -26.42
CA PRO A 83 -13.82 -15.74 -27.50
C PRO A 83 -13.64 -14.98 -28.84
N GLN A 84 -14.38 -13.88 -29.03
CA GLN A 84 -14.27 -13.04 -30.23
C GLN A 84 -13.22 -11.95 -30.09
N GLY A 85 -12.54 -11.88 -28.95
CA GLY A 85 -11.49 -10.89 -28.71
C GLY A 85 -11.96 -9.56 -28.13
N ASN A 86 -13.25 -9.43 -27.78
CA ASN A 86 -13.77 -8.23 -27.15
C ASN A 86 -13.39 -8.19 -25.66
N LYS A 87 -12.88 -7.07 -25.22
CA LYS A 87 -12.48 -6.85 -23.82
C LYS A 87 -13.73 -6.68 -22.95
N ILE A 88 -13.90 -7.56 -21.94
CA ILE A 88 -15.03 -7.52 -21.00
C ILE A 88 -14.67 -6.65 -19.80
N ILE A 89 -13.46 -6.79 -19.27
CA ILE A 89 -12.92 -6.04 -18.13
C ILE A 89 -11.51 -5.58 -18.47
#